data_b48ddafe06fb14a5c52912635e439fe7
#
_entry.id   b48ddafe06fb14a5c52912635e439fe7
#
_cell.length_a   1.000
_cell.length_b   1.000
_cell.length_c   1.000
_cell.angle_alpha   90.00
_cell.angle_beta   90.00
_cell.angle_gamma   90.00
#
_symmetry.space_group_name_H-M   'P 1'
#
loop_
_entity.id
_entity.type
_entity.pdbx_description
1 polymer ?
#
loop_
_entity_poly.entity_id
_entity_poly.type
_entity_poly.pdbx_seq_one_letter_code
_entity_poly.pdbx_strand_id
1 'polypeptide(L)'
;MASDFIRWAAFKNFDWFGGYVVGLATAIGGGTIRDVMLGVTPFWMTNSIYIICTAAALVLAIIFKKAIVKFSSTWFLFDTLGLALFTIAGIQKTLYAGFPFWVAIIMGCITGVAGGIIRDVLINEVPLIFRKEIYAVACILGGFVYQICHYWGLNLEIIVISSFVTVVVVRLMAVKYHISLPHLHEMEEK
;
A
#
# COMPACT_ATOMS: atom_id res chain seq x y z
N MET A 1 -6.50 -17.40 8.55
CA MET A 1 -5.62 -16.97 9.68
C MET A 1 -4.50 -17.97 9.97
N ALA A 2 -4.75 -19.26 10.30
CA ALA A 2 -3.67 -20.27 10.46
C ALA A 2 -2.90 -20.52 9.15
N SER A 3 -3.57 -20.48 8.00
CA SER A 3 -2.96 -20.63 6.69
C SER A 3 -1.97 -19.50 6.35
N ASP A 4 -2.22 -18.28 6.80
CA ASP A 4 -1.35 -17.13 6.54
C ASP A 4 -0.06 -17.19 7.36
N PHE A 5 -0.13 -17.80 8.54
CA PHE A 5 1.03 -18.07 9.38
C PHE A 5 1.90 -19.20 8.81
N ILE A 6 1.29 -20.26 8.25
CA ILE A 6 2.00 -21.38 7.61
C ILE A 6 2.67 -20.89 6.31
N ARG A 7 2.03 -19.98 5.57
CA ARG A 7 2.58 -19.34 4.37
C ARG A 7 3.76 -18.42 4.70
N TRP A 8 3.71 -17.74 5.83
CA TRP A 8 4.87 -17.00 6.35
C TRP A 8 6.04 -17.91 6.72
N ALA A 9 5.77 -19.15 7.11
CA ALA A 9 6.81 -20.15 7.31
C ALA A 9 7.45 -20.65 6.00
N ALA A 10 6.78 -20.49 4.84
CA ALA A 10 7.38 -20.71 3.52
C ALA A 10 8.46 -19.65 3.18
N PHE A 11 8.48 -18.50 3.84
CA PHE A 11 9.63 -17.59 3.90
C PHE A 11 10.92 -18.24 4.43
N LYS A 12 10.85 -19.47 4.91
CA LYS A 12 12.02 -20.25 5.35
C LYS A 12 13.08 -20.46 4.28
N ASN A 13 12.77 -20.25 3.01
CA ASN A 13 13.71 -20.42 1.91
C ASN A 13 14.33 -19.12 1.40
N PHE A 14 13.90 -17.95 1.93
CA PHE A 14 14.56 -16.69 1.61
C PHE A 14 15.74 -16.48 2.55
N ASP A 15 16.90 -16.22 1.97
CA ASP A 15 18.04 -15.71 2.71
C ASP A 15 17.82 -14.23 3.10
N TRP A 16 18.71 -13.69 3.89
CA TRP A 16 18.63 -12.29 4.34
C TRP A 16 18.62 -11.29 3.17
N PHE A 17 19.34 -11.61 2.11
CA PHE A 17 19.41 -10.79 0.91
C PHE A 17 18.08 -10.82 0.14
N GLY A 18 17.50 -11.98 -0.05
CA GLY A 18 16.18 -12.13 -0.66
C GLY A 18 15.09 -11.38 0.10
N GLY A 19 15.10 -11.47 1.44
CA GLY A 19 14.21 -10.67 2.29
C GLY A 19 14.39 -9.16 2.11
N TYR A 20 15.63 -8.69 1.99
CA TYR A 20 15.94 -7.29 1.70
C TYR A 20 15.42 -6.86 0.33
N VAL A 21 15.64 -7.66 -0.70
CA VAL A 21 15.19 -7.35 -2.08
C VAL A 21 13.66 -7.23 -2.13
N VAL A 22 12.93 -8.16 -1.50
CA VAL A 22 11.47 -8.09 -1.41
C VAL A 22 11.01 -6.85 -0.66
N GLY A 23 11.64 -6.55 0.48
CA GLY A 23 11.33 -5.35 1.26
C GLY A 23 11.60 -4.06 0.51
N LEU A 24 12.74 -3.97 -0.16
CA LEU A 24 13.11 -2.83 -1.00
C LEU A 24 12.13 -2.66 -2.16
N ALA A 25 11.88 -3.72 -2.92
CA ALA A 25 10.95 -3.69 -4.05
C ALA A 25 9.53 -3.27 -3.62
N THR A 26 9.09 -3.70 -2.44
CA THR A 26 7.81 -3.27 -1.86
C THR A 26 7.81 -1.78 -1.53
N ALA A 27 8.88 -1.30 -0.90
CA ALA A 27 8.96 0.09 -0.41
C ALA A 27 9.06 1.12 -1.54
N ILE A 28 9.82 0.81 -2.60
CA ILE A 28 10.06 1.74 -3.71
C ILE A 28 9.20 1.45 -4.95
N GLY A 29 8.65 0.25 -5.08
CA GLY A 29 8.03 -0.22 -6.32
C GLY A 29 6.84 0.64 -6.77
N GLY A 30 5.89 0.90 -5.88
CA GLY A 30 4.72 1.72 -6.20
C GLY A 30 5.08 3.15 -6.59
N GLY A 31 6.00 3.77 -5.84
CA GLY A 31 6.51 5.10 -6.16
C GLY A 31 7.32 5.15 -7.47
N THR A 32 8.06 4.10 -7.78
CA THR A 32 8.81 3.98 -9.04
C THR A 32 7.87 3.92 -10.24
N ILE A 33 6.83 3.06 -10.18
CA ILE A 33 5.82 2.98 -11.24
C ILE A 33 5.17 4.34 -11.46
N ARG A 34 4.73 5.01 -10.39
CA ARG A 34 4.19 6.36 -10.47
C ARG A 34 5.15 7.32 -11.16
N ASP A 35 6.40 7.38 -10.72
CA ASP A 35 7.37 8.35 -11.21
C ASP A 35 7.68 8.13 -12.69
N VAL A 36 7.81 6.88 -13.12
CA VAL A 36 7.98 6.53 -14.54
C VAL A 36 6.74 6.95 -15.35
N MET A 37 5.52 6.69 -14.86
CA MET A 37 4.29 7.10 -15.56
C MET A 37 4.14 8.63 -15.65
N LEU A 38 4.63 9.36 -14.64
CA LEU A 38 4.66 10.82 -14.64
C LEU A 38 5.81 11.41 -15.48
N GLY A 39 6.68 10.59 -16.05
CA GLY A 39 7.84 11.04 -16.83
C GLY A 39 8.94 11.69 -15.97
N VAL A 40 9.00 11.42 -14.68
CA VAL A 40 10.00 11.97 -13.77
C VAL A 40 10.96 10.89 -13.26
N THR A 41 12.16 11.31 -12.86
CA THR A 41 13.15 10.40 -12.28
C THR A 41 12.61 9.77 -10.99
N PRO A 42 12.70 8.45 -10.82
CA PRO A 42 12.28 7.78 -9.60
C PRO A 42 12.95 8.38 -8.34
N PHE A 43 12.15 8.65 -7.31
CA PHE A 43 12.55 9.39 -6.11
C PHE A 43 13.77 8.79 -5.38
N TRP A 44 13.93 7.48 -5.39
CA TRP A 44 15.05 6.80 -4.73
C TRP A 44 16.37 6.93 -5.50
N MET A 45 16.33 7.23 -6.80
CA MET A 45 17.54 7.50 -7.61
C MET A 45 18.13 8.87 -7.31
N THR A 46 17.33 9.82 -6.83
CA THR A 46 17.76 11.16 -6.48
C THR A 46 18.19 11.28 -5.01
N ASN A 47 17.79 10.35 -4.16
CA ASN A 47 18.11 10.40 -2.73
C ASN A 47 18.31 9.00 -2.15
N SER A 48 19.55 8.70 -1.74
CA SER A 48 19.94 7.40 -1.17
C SER A 48 19.32 7.09 0.20
N ILE A 49 18.70 8.08 0.86
CA ILE A 49 18.08 7.90 2.18
C ILE A 49 17.02 6.80 2.19
N TYR A 50 16.30 6.62 1.07
CA TYR A 50 15.29 5.58 0.94
C TYR A 50 15.89 4.17 1.00
N ILE A 51 17.06 3.96 0.39
CA ILE A 51 17.79 2.68 0.43
C ILE A 51 18.30 2.43 1.84
N ILE A 52 18.82 3.45 2.50
CA ILE A 52 19.33 3.37 3.88
C ILE A 52 18.17 3.06 4.84
N CYS A 53 17.03 3.74 4.71
CA CYS A 53 15.85 3.49 5.54
C CYS A 53 15.30 2.06 5.37
N THR A 54 15.28 1.52 4.15
CA THR A 54 14.84 0.14 3.91
C THR A 54 15.82 -0.87 4.51
N ALA A 55 17.12 -0.63 4.43
CA ALA A 55 18.14 -1.45 5.10
C ALA A 55 17.99 -1.41 6.63
N ALA A 56 17.81 -0.21 7.19
CA ALA A 56 17.57 -0.04 8.63
C ALA A 56 16.28 -0.75 9.08
N ALA A 57 15.20 -0.64 8.29
CA ALA A 57 13.94 -1.32 8.57
C ALA A 57 14.11 -2.86 8.57
N LEU A 58 14.92 -3.41 7.66
CA LEU A 58 15.25 -4.84 7.67
C LEU A 58 15.98 -5.23 8.95
N VAL A 59 17.00 -4.48 9.35
CA VAL A 59 17.76 -4.76 10.59
C VAL A 59 16.82 -4.74 11.79
N LEU A 60 15.92 -3.74 11.89
CA LEU A 60 14.91 -3.68 12.94
C LEU A 60 13.95 -4.87 12.88
N ALA A 61 13.48 -5.27 11.70
CA ALA A 61 12.61 -6.43 11.55
C ALA A 61 13.30 -7.73 12.02
N ILE A 62 14.59 -7.86 11.78
CA ILE A 62 15.39 -9.00 12.27
C ILE A 62 15.49 -9.00 13.80
N ILE A 63 15.81 -7.85 14.39
CA ILE A 63 15.96 -7.71 15.85
C ILE A 63 14.62 -7.99 16.54
N PHE A 64 13.52 -7.44 16.03
CA PHE A 64 12.18 -7.56 16.60
C PHE A 64 11.36 -8.73 16.05
N LYS A 65 11.96 -9.66 15.31
CA LYS A 65 11.30 -10.82 14.68
C LYS A 65 10.31 -11.52 15.60
N LYS A 66 10.68 -11.80 16.85
CA LYS A 66 9.81 -12.50 17.83
C LYS A 66 8.55 -11.69 18.18
N ALA A 67 8.68 -10.36 18.29
CA ALA A 67 7.54 -9.49 18.57
C ALA A 67 6.61 -9.36 17.34
N ILE A 68 7.17 -9.20 16.15
CA ILE A 68 6.43 -9.07 14.90
C ILE A 68 5.63 -10.34 14.60
N VAL A 69 6.22 -11.52 14.79
CA VAL A 69 5.57 -12.83 14.55
C VAL A 69 4.44 -13.09 15.53
N LYS A 70 4.53 -12.60 16.78
CA LYS A 70 3.51 -12.83 17.81
C LYS A 70 2.18 -12.14 17.52
N PHE A 71 2.18 -11.07 16.73
CA PHE A 71 0.99 -10.28 16.38
C PHE A 71 0.62 -10.49 14.91
N SER A 72 -0.20 -11.48 14.61
CA SER A 72 -0.73 -11.73 13.25
C SER A 72 -1.49 -10.53 12.65
N SER A 73 -2.05 -9.67 13.52
CA SER A 73 -2.72 -8.42 13.15
C SER A 73 -1.76 -7.31 12.68
N THR A 74 -0.47 -7.42 12.99
CA THR A 74 0.54 -6.39 12.70
C THR A 74 0.76 -6.22 11.20
N TRP A 75 0.74 -7.29 10.43
CA TRP A 75 0.87 -7.23 8.97
C TRP A 75 -0.24 -6.42 8.31
N PHE A 76 -1.47 -6.68 8.72
CA PHE A 76 -2.61 -5.93 8.21
C PHE A 76 -2.52 -4.44 8.55
N LEU A 77 -2.05 -4.13 9.77
CA LEU A 77 -1.91 -2.74 10.20
C LEU A 77 -0.84 -2.01 9.39
N PHE A 78 0.35 -2.60 9.22
CA PHE A 78 1.42 -2.00 8.42
C PHE A 78 1.02 -1.85 6.95
N ASP A 79 0.37 -2.86 6.36
CA ASP A 79 -0.15 -2.79 5.00
C ASP A 79 -1.19 -1.66 4.86
N THR A 80 -2.11 -1.52 5.81
CA THR A 80 -3.13 -0.47 5.81
C THR A 80 -2.54 0.92 5.94
N LEU A 81 -1.59 1.11 6.86
CA LEU A 81 -0.91 2.39 7.05
C LEU A 81 -0.06 2.75 5.83
N GLY A 82 0.67 1.78 5.28
CA GLY A 82 1.45 1.96 4.06
C GLY A 82 0.57 2.35 2.88
N LEU A 83 -0.56 1.64 2.70
CA LEU A 83 -1.53 1.94 1.66
C LEU A 83 -2.02 3.39 1.75
N ALA A 84 -2.42 3.85 2.95
CA ALA A 84 -2.91 5.19 3.16
C ALA A 84 -1.84 6.26 2.87
N LEU A 85 -0.63 6.08 3.40
CA LEU A 85 0.49 7.01 3.19
C LEU A 85 0.87 7.12 1.71
N PHE A 86 1.04 5.99 1.03
CA PHE A 86 1.46 5.97 -0.37
C PHE A 86 0.35 6.46 -1.31
N THR A 87 -0.92 6.23 -0.99
CA THR A 87 -2.04 6.80 -1.74
C THR A 87 -1.98 8.32 -1.73
N ILE A 88 -1.82 8.93 -0.56
CA ILE A 88 -1.78 10.39 -0.42
C ILE A 88 -0.52 10.95 -1.08
N ALA A 89 0.65 10.33 -0.85
CA ALA A 89 1.89 10.74 -1.49
C ALA A 89 1.79 10.67 -3.03
N GLY A 90 1.08 9.66 -3.55
CA GLY A 90 0.79 9.52 -4.99
C GLY A 90 -0.09 10.64 -5.50
N ILE A 91 -1.17 10.97 -4.80
CA ILE A 91 -2.09 12.07 -5.15
C ILE A 91 -1.31 13.40 -5.19
N GLN A 92 -0.61 13.72 -4.10
CA GLN A 92 0.10 14.99 -3.99
C GLN A 92 1.16 15.15 -5.07
N LYS A 93 1.98 14.13 -5.32
CA LYS A 93 3.02 14.21 -6.35
C LYS A 93 2.46 14.37 -7.74
N THR A 94 1.33 13.74 -8.05
CA THR A 94 0.65 13.83 -9.33
C THR A 94 0.06 15.23 -9.54
N LEU A 95 -0.57 15.79 -8.50
CA LEU A 95 -1.07 17.17 -8.54
C LEU A 95 0.06 18.18 -8.70
N TYR A 96 1.17 17.99 -7.98
CA TYR A 96 2.36 18.83 -8.12
C TYR A 96 2.96 18.80 -9.53
N ALA A 97 2.87 17.64 -10.20
CA ALA A 97 3.27 17.50 -11.61
C ALA A 97 2.28 18.14 -12.60
N GLY A 98 1.22 18.78 -12.13
CA GLY A 98 0.26 19.52 -12.95
C GLY A 98 -0.84 18.68 -13.60
N PHE A 99 -1.00 17.42 -13.21
CA PHE A 99 -2.04 16.55 -13.73
C PHE A 99 -3.41 16.83 -13.09
N PRO A 100 -4.51 16.58 -13.81
CA PRO A 100 -5.85 16.76 -13.28
C PRO A 100 -6.16 15.77 -12.14
N PHE A 101 -7.14 16.12 -11.34
CA PHE A 101 -7.43 15.41 -10.09
C PHE A 101 -7.81 13.94 -10.27
N TRP A 102 -8.57 13.61 -11.31
CA TRP A 102 -8.94 12.21 -11.60
C TRP A 102 -7.70 11.33 -11.87
N VAL A 103 -6.67 11.89 -12.54
CA VAL A 103 -5.37 11.22 -12.71
C VAL A 103 -4.69 11.04 -11.36
N ALA A 104 -4.75 12.08 -10.51
CA ALA A 104 -4.13 12.01 -9.18
C ALA A 104 -4.74 10.91 -8.30
N ILE A 105 -6.06 10.70 -8.35
CA ILE A 105 -6.70 9.57 -7.64
C ILE A 105 -6.17 8.23 -8.15
N ILE A 106 -6.13 8.04 -9.47
CA ILE A 106 -5.64 6.80 -10.08
C ILE A 106 -4.18 6.56 -9.69
N MET A 107 -3.34 7.58 -9.82
CA MET A 107 -1.91 7.49 -9.47
C MET A 107 -1.67 7.27 -7.98
N GLY A 108 -2.52 7.84 -7.12
CA GLY A 108 -2.53 7.55 -5.69
C GLY A 108 -2.85 6.09 -5.42
N CYS A 109 -3.90 5.57 -6.05
CA CYS A 109 -4.28 4.17 -5.95
C CYS A 109 -3.14 3.25 -6.44
N ILE A 110 -2.58 3.50 -7.63
CA ILE A 110 -1.45 2.75 -8.17
C ILE A 110 -0.27 2.78 -7.19
N THR A 111 0.09 3.96 -6.69
CA THR A 111 1.23 4.12 -5.78
C THR A 111 1.05 3.30 -4.49
N GLY A 112 -0.15 3.34 -3.91
CA GLY A 112 -0.45 2.61 -2.69
C GLY A 112 -0.50 1.09 -2.87
N VAL A 113 -1.07 0.64 -3.99
CA VAL A 113 -1.36 -0.78 -4.23
C VAL A 113 -0.18 -1.52 -4.85
N ALA A 114 0.57 -0.89 -5.77
CA ALA A 114 1.57 -1.59 -6.59
C ALA A 114 2.72 -2.17 -5.77
N GLY A 115 3.14 -1.48 -4.69
CA GLY A 115 4.16 -2.02 -3.79
C GLY A 115 3.74 -3.36 -3.16
N GLY A 116 2.49 -3.47 -2.73
CA GLY A 116 1.89 -4.69 -2.20
C GLY A 116 1.77 -5.79 -3.26
N ILE A 117 1.38 -5.43 -4.48
CA ILE A 117 1.32 -6.39 -5.61
C ILE A 117 2.70 -6.97 -5.89
N ILE A 118 3.72 -6.11 -6.02
CA ILE A 118 5.11 -6.55 -6.27
C ILE A 118 5.57 -7.50 -5.16
N ARG A 119 5.34 -7.15 -3.90
CA ARG A 119 5.65 -8.01 -2.75
C ARG A 119 5.01 -9.38 -2.89
N ASP A 120 3.69 -9.42 -3.09
CA ASP A 120 2.93 -10.65 -3.10
C ASP A 120 3.35 -11.56 -4.28
N VAL A 121 3.60 -10.98 -5.45
CA VAL A 121 4.12 -11.71 -6.62
C VAL A 121 5.51 -12.27 -6.35
N LEU A 122 6.43 -11.48 -5.76
CA LEU A 122 7.80 -11.95 -5.45
C LEU A 122 7.81 -13.10 -4.45
N ILE A 123 6.85 -13.15 -3.52
CA ILE A 123 6.70 -14.25 -2.56
C ILE A 123 5.79 -15.37 -3.06
N ASN A 124 5.41 -15.35 -4.35
CA ASN A 124 4.50 -16.32 -4.96
C ASN A 124 3.15 -16.44 -4.25
N GLU A 125 2.59 -15.31 -3.84
CA GLU A 125 1.26 -15.21 -3.26
C GLU A 125 0.30 -14.46 -4.20
N VAL A 126 -1.00 -14.79 -4.11
CA VAL A 126 -2.01 -14.03 -4.83
C VAL A 126 -2.12 -12.63 -4.21
N PRO A 127 -1.92 -11.54 -4.96
CA PRO A 127 -1.98 -10.18 -4.45
C PRO A 127 -3.27 -9.87 -3.69
N LEU A 128 -3.15 -9.09 -2.61
CA LEU A 128 -4.28 -8.71 -1.75
C LEU A 128 -5.40 -8.00 -2.50
N ILE A 129 -5.07 -7.27 -3.57
CA ILE A 129 -6.06 -6.59 -4.40
C ILE A 129 -7.05 -7.55 -5.05
N PHE A 130 -6.63 -8.79 -5.35
CA PHE A 130 -7.49 -9.82 -5.94
C PHE A 130 -8.24 -10.65 -4.89
N ARG A 131 -7.81 -10.59 -3.64
CA ARG A 131 -8.45 -11.33 -2.53
C ARG A 131 -9.40 -10.47 -1.71
N LYS A 132 -9.16 -9.15 -1.67
CA LYS A 132 -9.90 -8.21 -0.82
C LYS A 132 -10.23 -6.96 -1.61
N GLU A 133 -11.39 -6.95 -2.20
CA GLU A 133 -11.85 -5.99 -3.19
C GLU A 133 -11.95 -4.54 -2.67
N ILE A 134 -12.07 -4.34 -1.35
CA ILE A 134 -12.09 -3.01 -0.73
C ILE A 134 -10.66 -2.44 -0.52
N TYR A 135 -9.65 -3.10 -1.10
CA TYR A 135 -8.27 -2.62 -1.02
C TYR A 135 -8.06 -1.35 -1.85
N ALA A 136 -8.34 -1.41 -3.15
CA ALA A 136 -8.25 -0.27 -4.06
C ALA A 136 -9.37 0.74 -3.83
N VAL A 137 -10.57 0.28 -3.48
CA VAL A 137 -11.72 1.15 -3.17
C VAL A 137 -11.42 2.10 -2.02
N ALA A 138 -10.70 1.63 -0.99
CA ALA A 138 -10.30 2.50 0.13
C ALA A 138 -9.41 3.66 -0.34
N CYS A 139 -8.47 3.41 -1.28
CA CYS A 139 -7.62 4.46 -1.87
C CYS A 139 -8.45 5.47 -2.66
N ILE A 140 -9.41 4.99 -3.45
CA ILE A 140 -10.30 5.84 -4.25
C ILE A 140 -11.14 6.74 -3.34
N LEU A 141 -11.76 6.18 -2.28
CA LEU A 141 -12.53 6.95 -1.31
C LEU A 141 -11.67 7.98 -0.57
N GLY A 142 -10.45 7.61 -0.16
CA GLY A 142 -9.50 8.57 0.41
C GLY A 142 -9.15 9.69 -0.56
N GLY A 143 -8.99 9.36 -1.86
CA GLY A 143 -8.77 10.35 -2.90
C GLY A 143 -9.95 11.31 -3.09
N PHE A 144 -11.18 10.81 -3.06
CA PHE A 144 -12.36 11.67 -3.13
C PHE A 144 -12.46 12.60 -1.91
N VAL A 145 -12.17 12.10 -0.69
CA VAL A 145 -12.13 12.96 0.50
C VAL A 145 -11.04 14.03 0.37
N TYR A 146 -9.86 13.67 -0.16
CA TYR A 146 -8.80 14.62 -0.46
C TYR A 146 -9.33 15.76 -1.36
N GLN A 147 -10.04 15.41 -2.46
CA GLN A 147 -10.60 16.40 -3.40
C GLN A 147 -11.65 17.29 -2.73
N ILE A 148 -12.59 16.71 -2.00
CA ILE A 148 -13.67 17.48 -1.35
C ILE A 148 -13.07 18.49 -0.37
N CYS A 149 -12.13 18.06 0.48
CA CYS A 149 -11.45 18.93 1.42
C CYS A 149 -10.63 20.03 0.72
N HIS A 150 -9.98 19.69 -0.41
CA HIS A 150 -9.24 20.65 -1.22
C HIS A 150 -10.19 21.69 -1.86
N TYR A 151 -11.35 21.25 -2.37
CA TYR A 151 -12.36 22.14 -2.94
C TYR A 151 -12.93 23.14 -1.91
N TRP A 152 -13.04 22.72 -0.65
CA TRP A 152 -13.45 23.59 0.45
C TRP A 152 -12.34 24.54 0.94
N GLY A 153 -11.15 24.50 0.36
CA GLY A 153 -10.05 25.38 0.71
C GLY A 153 -9.46 25.12 2.09
N LEU A 154 -9.57 23.87 2.60
CA LEU A 154 -9.01 23.50 3.89
C LEU A 154 -7.50 23.48 3.87
N ASN A 155 -6.88 23.63 5.03
CA ASN A 155 -5.43 23.53 5.17
C ASN A 155 -4.92 22.15 4.73
N LEU A 156 -3.74 22.11 4.10
CA LEU A 156 -3.13 20.88 3.59
C LEU A 156 -3.04 19.77 4.64
N GLU A 157 -2.74 20.11 5.88
CA GLU A 157 -2.67 19.15 6.99
C GLU A 157 -4.01 18.47 7.22
N ILE A 158 -5.11 19.22 7.22
CA ILE A 158 -6.47 18.69 7.40
C ILE A 158 -6.82 17.77 6.21
N ILE A 159 -6.50 18.18 5.00
CA ILE A 159 -6.74 17.40 3.78
C ILE A 159 -6.01 16.05 3.87
N VAL A 160 -4.73 16.05 4.22
CA VAL A 160 -3.91 14.85 4.35
C VAL A 160 -4.43 13.94 5.46
N ILE A 161 -4.69 14.48 6.65
CA ILE A 161 -5.16 13.70 7.80
C ILE A 161 -6.54 13.10 7.52
N SER A 162 -7.49 13.86 7.00
CA SER A 162 -8.84 13.36 6.70
C SER A 162 -8.82 12.26 5.64
N SER A 163 -8.04 12.43 4.58
CA SER A 163 -7.84 11.41 3.55
C SER A 163 -7.20 10.14 4.12
N PHE A 164 -6.13 10.30 4.92
CA PHE A 164 -5.44 9.19 5.59
C PHE A 164 -6.39 8.39 6.49
N VAL A 165 -7.10 9.09 7.37
CA VAL A 165 -8.07 8.47 8.29
C VAL A 165 -9.16 7.74 7.50
N THR A 166 -9.63 8.31 6.39
CA THR A 166 -10.65 7.66 5.55
C THR A 166 -10.13 6.32 5.01
N VAL A 167 -8.93 6.27 4.43
CA VAL A 167 -8.36 5.01 3.92
C VAL A 167 -8.24 3.98 5.04
N VAL A 168 -7.71 4.39 6.20
CA VAL A 168 -7.53 3.48 7.35
C VAL A 168 -8.87 2.97 7.87
N VAL A 169 -9.85 3.86 8.08
CA VAL A 169 -11.17 3.48 8.59
C VAL A 169 -11.89 2.54 7.64
N VAL A 170 -11.91 2.85 6.34
CA VAL A 170 -12.53 1.98 5.32
C VAL A 170 -11.89 0.60 5.34
N ARG A 171 -10.56 0.50 5.42
CA ARG A 171 -9.84 -0.78 5.52
C ARG A 171 -10.17 -1.56 6.78
N LEU A 172 -10.21 -0.89 7.94
CA LEU A 172 -10.57 -1.50 9.22
C LEU A 172 -12.01 -2.00 9.21
N MET A 173 -12.94 -1.21 8.67
CA MET A 173 -14.34 -1.60 8.54
C MET A 173 -14.51 -2.79 7.59
N ALA A 174 -13.84 -2.77 6.44
CA ALA A 174 -13.87 -3.86 5.47
C ALA A 174 -13.43 -5.21 6.08
N VAL A 175 -12.38 -5.19 6.89
CA VAL A 175 -11.90 -6.41 7.55
C VAL A 175 -12.81 -6.81 8.72
N LYS A 176 -13.29 -5.85 9.51
CA LYS A 176 -14.15 -6.13 10.67
C LYS A 176 -15.50 -6.73 10.26
N TYR A 177 -16.10 -6.22 9.19
CA TYR A 177 -17.42 -6.62 8.72
C TYR A 177 -17.38 -7.66 7.59
N HIS A 178 -16.17 -8.15 7.23
CA HIS A 178 -15.95 -9.11 6.13
C HIS A 178 -16.65 -8.66 4.84
N ILE A 179 -16.62 -7.35 4.55
CA ILE A 179 -17.25 -6.81 3.35
C ILE A 179 -16.37 -7.21 2.16
N SER A 180 -16.96 -8.00 1.25
CA SER A 180 -16.38 -8.38 -0.04
C SER A 180 -17.40 -8.09 -1.14
N LEU A 181 -16.93 -7.78 -2.35
CA LEU A 181 -17.80 -7.72 -3.52
C LEU A 181 -18.16 -9.15 -3.94
N PRO A 182 -19.32 -9.39 -4.59
CA PRO A 182 -19.71 -10.74 -5.01
C PRO A 182 -18.70 -11.30 -6.03
N HIS A 183 -18.29 -12.54 -5.83
CA HIS A 183 -17.40 -13.23 -6.77
C HIS A 183 -18.11 -13.45 -8.11
N LEU A 184 -17.39 -13.26 -9.22
CA LEU A 184 -17.93 -13.47 -10.59
C LEU A 184 -18.52 -14.88 -10.80
N HIS A 185 -18.03 -15.88 -10.05
CA HIS A 185 -18.51 -17.25 -10.14
C HIS A 185 -19.91 -17.46 -9.53
N GLU A 186 -20.36 -16.60 -8.62
CA GLU A 186 -21.73 -16.67 -8.06
C GLU A 186 -22.79 -16.08 -8.99
N MET A 187 -22.39 -15.42 -10.07
CA MET A 187 -23.32 -14.85 -11.06
C MET A 187 -23.69 -15.83 -12.17
N GLU A 188 -22.99 -16.96 -12.33
CA GLU A 188 -23.30 -18.00 -13.33
C GLU A 188 -24.31 -19.05 -12.84
N GLU A 189 -24.61 -19.09 -11.52
CA GLU A 189 -25.55 -20.07 -10.94
C GLU A 189 -26.96 -19.49 -10.67
N LYS A 190 -27.31 -18.33 -11.19
CA LYS A 190 -28.65 -17.75 -11.14
C LYS A 190 -29.19 -17.52 -12.55
#